data_a4ffeb73b4117ed61c6d803dec003786
#
_entry.id   a4ffeb73b4117ed61c6d803dec003786
#
_cell.length_a   1.000
_cell.length_b   1.000
_cell.length_c   1.000
_cell.angle_alpha   90.00
_cell.angle_beta   90.00
_cell.angle_gamma   90.00
#
_symmetry.space_group_name_H-M   'P 1'
#
loop_
_entity.id
_entity.type
_entity.pdbx_description
1 polymer ?
#
loop_
_entity_poly.entity_id
_entity_poly.type
_entity_poly.pdbx_seq_one_letter_code
_entity_poly.pdbx_strand_id
1 'polypeptide(L)'
;MAKTKQARSAATEFSCPDCIGVLKVMREDNRHRDYRCQVGHHFSTRSLLVAKEKEVERVLWAAAALLEHITLVYSRMIEEIKGDEAKHKRRLQQRIREARQQKAMLTRMIERTHAWE
;
A
#
# COMPACT_ATOMS: atom_id res chain seq x y z
N MET A 1 22.03 -11.63 -38.47
CA MET A 1 21.43 -10.33 -38.09
C MET A 1 20.52 -10.55 -36.94
N ALA A 2 20.96 -10.18 -35.76
CA ALA A 2 20.06 -10.10 -34.61
C ALA A 2 19.05 -9.01 -34.92
N LYS A 3 17.85 -9.40 -35.32
CA LYS A 3 16.74 -8.48 -35.26
C LYS A 3 16.58 -8.15 -33.79
N THR A 4 17.06 -7.00 -33.37
CA THR A 4 16.57 -6.34 -32.18
C THR A 4 15.04 -6.36 -32.31
N LYS A 5 14.40 -7.26 -31.61
CA LYS A 5 12.98 -7.16 -31.44
C LYS A 5 12.78 -5.80 -30.78
N GLN A 6 12.39 -4.81 -31.56
CA GLN A 6 11.83 -3.61 -30.99
C GLN A 6 10.73 -4.08 -30.07
N ALA A 7 10.96 -3.95 -28.77
CA ALA A 7 9.98 -4.32 -27.81
C ALA A 7 8.69 -3.58 -28.14
N ARG A 8 7.70 -4.31 -28.61
CA ARG A 8 6.35 -3.76 -28.66
C ARG A 8 6.00 -3.43 -27.23
N SER A 9 5.81 -2.12 -26.94
CA SER A 9 5.37 -1.70 -25.64
C SER A 9 4.06 -2.42 -25.31
N ALA A 10 4.12 -3.34 -24.37
CA ALA A 10 2.95 -4.07 -23.91
C ALA A 10 2.60 -3.60 -22.51
N ALA A 11 1.33 -3.27 -22.29
CA ALA A 11 0.84 -2.93 -20.97
C ALA A 11 0.99 -4.13 -20.03
N THR A 12 1.44 -3.88 -18.81
CA THR A 12 1.53 -4.88 -17.75
C THR A 12 0.39 -4.67 -16.75
N GLU A 13 0.24 -5.62 -15.81
CA GLU A 13 -0.64 -5.47 -14.65
C GLU A 13 -0.08 -4.54 -13.57
N PHE A 14 1.13 -4.01 -13.76
CA PHE A 14 1.81 -3.21 -12.75
C PHE A 14 1.52 -1.73 -12.91
N SER A 15 1.26 -1.06 -11.79
CA SER A 15 1.19 0.40 -11.73
C SER A 15 2.57 0.99 -11.43
N CYS A 16 2.81 2.20 -11.94
CA CYS A 16 4.03 2.94 -11.62
C CYS A 16 4.03 3.37 -10.15
N PRO A 17 5.09 3.07 -9.39
CA PRO A 17 5.19 3.49 -7.98
C PRO A 17 5.15 5.02 -7.79
N ASP A 18 5.57 5.77 -8.80
CA ASP A 18 5.71 7.23 -8.69
C ASP A 18 4.47 8.01 -9.15
N CYS A 19 3.68 7.47 -10.08
CA CYS A 19 2.54 8.20 -10.64
C CYS A 19 1.25 7.40 -10.76
N ILE A 20 1.25 6.14 -10.36
CA ILE A 20 0.09 5.23 -10.39
C ILE A 20 -0.32 4.83 -11.83
N GLY A 21 0.31 5.39 -12.86
CA GLY A 21 0.05 5.03 -14.25
C GLY A 21 0.43 3.59 -14.57
N VAL A 22 -0.15 3.04 -15.64
CA VAL A 22 0.18 1.68 -16.08
C VAL A 22 1.62 1.63 -16.60
N LEU A 23 2.37 0.62 -16.16
CA LEU A 23 3.71 0.35 -16.69
C LEU A 23 3.61 -0.51 -17.93
N LYS A 24 4.39 -0.15 -18.94
CA LYS A 24 4.57 -0.92 -20.17
C LYS A 24 5.98 -1.49 -20.21
N VAL A 25 6.09 -2.71 -20.71
CA VAL A 25 7.39 -3.30 -21.00
C VAL A 25 7.86 -2.68 -22.31
N MET A 26 8.94 -1.91 -22.27
CA MET A 26 9.50 -1.22 -23.45
C MET A 26 10.62 -2.00 -24.10
N ARG A 27 11.36 -2.78 -23.32
CA ARG A 27 12.44 -3.61 -23.78
C ARG A 27 12.47 -4.91 -23.01
N GLU A 28 12.55 -6.02 -23.73
CA GLU A 28 12.66 -7.34 -23.14
C GLU A 28 13.74 -8.12 -23.85
N ASP A 29 14.79 -8.47 -23.12
CA ASP A 29 15.75 -9.47 -23.53
C ASP A 29 15.77 -10.61 -22.51
N ASN A 30 16.65 -11.62 -22.70
CA ASN A 30 16.67 -12.80 -21.83
C ASN A 30 17.04 -12.50 -20.37
N ARG A 31 17.49 -11.29 -20.04
CA ARG A 31 17.98 -10.94 -18.71
C ARG A 31 17.43 -9.64 -18.17
N HIS A 32 16.88 -8.78 -19.03
CA HIS A 32 16.51 -7.43 -18.64
C HIS A 32 15.17 -7.05 -19.22
N ARG A 33 14.36 -6.44 -18.40
CA ARG A 33 13.10 -5.78 -18.80
C ARG A 33 13.16 -4.33 -18.39
N ASP A 34 12.77 -3.46 -19.28
CA ASP A 34 12.61 -2.03 -19.00
C ASP A 34 11.12 -1.72 -18.94
N TYR A 35 10.66 -1.30 -17.77
CA TYR A 35 9.27 -0.91 -17.54
C TYR A 35 9.18 0.61 -17.54
N ARG A 36 8.22 1.14 -18.26
CA ARG A 36 8.05 2.59 -18.38
C ARG A 36 6.60 2.99 -18.32
N CYS A 37 6.28 4.07 -17.55
CA CYS A 37 4.97 4.68 -17.55
C CYS A 37 4.85 5.76 -18.63
N GLN A 38 3.65 6.27 -18.84
CA GLN A 38 3.37 7.26 -19.87
C GLN A 38 4.13 8.59 -19.64
N VAL A 39 4.39 8.94 -18.38
CA VAL A 39 5.09 10.18 -18.00
C VAL A 39 6.61 10.03 -18.18
N GLY A 40 7.12 8.81 -18.24
CA GLY A 40 8.53 8.54 -18.48
C GLY A 40 9.33 7.99 -17.31
N HIS A 41 8.69 7.68 -16.19
CA HIS A 41 9.35 6.93 -15.12
C HIS A 41 9.67 5.53 -15.61
N HIS A 42 10.90 5.06 -15.38
CA HIS A 42 11.29 3.73 -15.85
C HIS A 42 11.99 2.93 -14.74
N PHE A 43 11.86 1.63 -14.84
CA PHE A 43 12.34 0.69 -13.83
C PHE A 43 12.85 -0.58 -14.49
N SER A 44 13.93 -1.15 -13.92
CA SER A 44 14.24 -2.56 -14.13
C SER A 44 13.30 -3.40 -13.29
N THR A 45 13.27 -4.71 -13.50
CA THR A 45 12.47 -5.61 -12.65
C THR A 45 12.86 -5.47 -11.17
N ARG A 46 14.16 -5.39 -10.89
CA ARG A 46 14.66 -5.27 -9.52
C ARG A 46 14.31 -3.91 -8.89
N SER A 47 14.52 -2.81 -9.60
CA SER A 47 14.17 -1.50 -9.07
C SER A 47 12.66 -1.32 -8.90
N LEU A 48 11.86 -1.97 -9.76
CA LEU A 48 10.41 -2.00 -9.60
C LEU A 48 10.01 -2.72 -8.31
N LEU A 49 10.63 -3.87 -8.02
CA LEU A 49 10.36 -4.59 -6.77
C LEU A 49 10.67 -3.71 -5.55
N VAL A 50 11.85 -3.10 -5.51
CA VAL A 50 12.24 -2.23 -4.40
C VAL A 50 11.26 -1.07 -4.22
N ALA A 51 10.86 -0.44 -5.33
CA ALA A 51 9.90 0.66 -5.29
C ALA A 51 8.50 0.19 -4.81
N LYS A 52 8.07 -1.00 -5.23
CA LYS A 52 6.80 -1.58 -4.78
C LYS A 52 6.82 -1.93 -3.30
N GLU A 53 7.93 -2.41 -2.78
CA GLU A 53 8.08 -2.68 -1.34
C GLU A 53 7.97 -1.40 -0.51
N LYS A 54 8.58 -0.30 -0.98
CA LYS A 54 8.44 1.01 -0.34
C LYS A 54 7.00 1.53 -0.42
N GLU A 55 6.32 1.25 -1.51
CA GLU A 55 4.91 1.60 -1.69
C GLU A 55 4.03 0.87 -0.67
N VAL A 56 4.26 -0.44 -0.48
CA VAL A 56 3.57 -1.23 0.56
C VAL A 56 3.78 -0.63 1.93
N GLU A 57 5.03 -0.31 2.28
CA GLU A 57 5.36 0.30 3.58
C GLU A 57 4.61 1.61 3.79
N ARG A 58 4.60 2.47 2.78
CA ARG A 58 3.90 3.75 2.84
C ARG A 58 2.39 3.55 3.05
N VAL A 59 1.79 2.59 2.34
CA VAL A 59 0.36 2.28 2.47
C VAL A 59 0.04 1.70 3.84
N LEU A 60 0.92 0.85 4.38
CA LEU A 60 0.74 0.30 5.72
C LEU A 60 0.78 1.41 6.79
N TRP A 61 1.71 2.36 6.69
CA TRP A 61 1.75 3.52 7.58
C TRP A 61 0.48 4.36 7.49
N ALA A 62 -0.01 4.60 6.26
CA ALA A 62 -1.24 5.33 6.04
C ALA A 62 -2.45 4.61 6.64
N ALA A 63 -2.52 3.28 6.48
CA ALA A 63 -3.59 2.47 7.06
C ALA A 63 -3.54 2.51 8.60
N ALA A 64 -2.35 2.43 9.18
CA ALA A 64 -2.18 2.52 10.64
C ALA A 64 -2.68 3.88 11.17
N ALA A 65 -2.36 4.97 10.47
CA ALA A 65 -2.84 6.30 10.83
C ALA A 65 -4.36 6.41 10.74
N LEU A 66 -4.97 5.83 9.70
CA LEU A 66 -6.43 5.82 9.54
C LEU A 66 -7.11 5.01 10.63
N LEU A 67 -6.53 3.89 11.06
CA LEU A 67 -7.06 3.11 12.17
C LEU A 67 -7.03 3.91 13.47
N GLU A 68 -5.98 4.68 13.70
CA GLU A 68 -5.93 5.60 14.84
C GLU A 68 -7.03 6.65 14.78
N HIS A 69 -7.26 7.25 13.60
CA HIS A 69 -8.35 8.20 13.41
C HIS A 69 -9.71 7.57 13.68
N ILE A 70 -9.92 6.33 13.23
CA ILE A 70 -11.15 5.59 13.48
C ILE A 70 -11.39 5.41 14.98
N THR A 71 -10.35 5.06 15.76
CA THR A 71 -10.51 4.94 17.22
C THR A 71 -10.92 6.27 17.85
N LEU A 72 -10.35 7.38 17.38
CA LEU A 72 -10.71 8.71 17.87
C LEU A 72 -12.15 9.07 17.51
N VAL A 73 -12.60 8.74 16.32
CA VAL A 73 -14.00 8.97 15.91
C VAL A 73 -14.97 8.16 16.77
N TYR A 74 -14.67 6.88 17.01
CA TYR A 74 -15.51 6.05 17.92
C TYR A 74 -15.54 6.63 19.33
N SER A 75 -14.42 7.11 19.84
CA SER A 75 -14.36 7.76 21.16
C SER A 75 -15.24 8.99 21.23
N ARG A 76 -15.23 9.80 20.17
CA ARG A 76 -16.15 10.96 20.04
C ARG A 76 -17.61 10.55 20.04
N MET A 77 -17.94 9.50 19.30
CA MET A 77 -19.31 8.96 19.26
C MET A 77 -19.76 8.54 20.65
N ILE A 78 -18.89 7.90 21.43
CA ILE A 78 -19.21 7.51 22.80
C ILE A 78 -19.50 8.74 23.67
N GLU A 79 -18.69 9.79 23.55
CA GLU A 79 -18.90 11.06 24.28
C GLU A 79 -20.23 11.73 23.92
N GLU A 80 -20.67 11.60 22.67
CA GLU A 80 -21.89 12.21 22.16
C GLU A 80 -23.15 11.45 22.52
N ILE A 81 -23.05 10.23 23.06
CA ILE A 81 -24.21 9.43 23.46
C ILE A 81 -24.84 10.06 24.71
N LYS A 82 -26.10 10.45 24.57
CA LYS A 82 -26.89 10.99 25.66
C LYS A 82 -27.78 9.88 26.25
N GLY A 83 -27.73 9.70 27.57
CA GLY A 83 -28.52 8.73 28.26
C GLY A 83 -27.83 7.37 28.43
N ASP A 84 -28.58 6.39 28.95
CA ASP A 84 -28.08 5.07 29.31
C ASP A 84 -28.19 4.09 28.14
N GLU A 85 -27.40 4.29 27.12
CA GLU A 85 -27.26 3.36 25.98
C GLU A 85 -26.02 2.48 26.17
N ALA A 86 -25.96 1.77 27.29
CA ALA A 86 -24.82 0.95 27.67
C ALA A 86 -24.45 -0.08 26.60
N LYS A 87 -25.45 -0.67 25.95
CA LYS A 87 -25.25 -1.66 24.89
C LYS A 87 -24.57 -1.03 23.66
N HIS A 88 -24.99 0.17 23.27
CA HIS A 88 -24.40 0.89 22.15
C HIS A 88 -22.96 1.30 22.46
N LYS A 89 -22.70 1.84 23.66
CA LYS A 89 -21.34 2.17 24.11
C LYS A 89 -20.41 0.96 24.09
N ARG A 90 -20.87 -0.19 24.57
CA ARG A 90 -20.07 -1.43 24.57
C ARG A 90 -19.71 -1.86 23.15
N ARG A 91 -20.64 -1.72 22.20
CA ARG A 91 -20.38 -2.04 20.80
C ARG A 91 -19.28 -1.14 20.22
N LEU A 92 -19.36 0.15 20.50
CA LEU A 92 -18.34 1.10 20.05
C LEU A 92 -16.99 0.84 20.71
N GLN A 93 -16.95 0.52 21.99
CA GLN A 93 -15.73 0.13 22.69
C GLN A 93 -15.10 -1.13 22.08
N GLN A 94 -15.92 -2.09 21.67
CA GLN A 94 -15.44 -3.29 20.98
C GLN A 94 -14.80 -2.94 19.63
N ARG A 95 -15.39 -2.03 18.87
CA ARG A 95 -14.83 -1.55 17.60
C ARG A 95 -13.47 -0.87 17.80
N ILE A 96 -13.32 -0.11 18.90
CA ILE A 96 -12.05 0.51 19.26
C ILE A 96 -10.98 -0.56 19.51
N ARG A 97 -11.31 -1.61 20.28
CA ARG A 97 -10.38 -2.71 20.55
C ARG A 97 -9.94 -3.41 19.26
N GLU A 98 -10.89 -3.68 18.37
CA GLU A 98 -10.60 -4.29 17.06
C GLU A 98 -9.66 -3.42 16.23
N ALA A 99 -9.92 -2.12 16.15
CA ALA A 99 -9.09 -1.19 15.40
C ALA A 99 -7.67 -1.11 15.98
N ARG A 100 -7.52 -1.12 17.29
CA ARG A 100 -6.21 -1.14 17.96
C ARG A 100 -5.44 -2.42 17.68
N GLN A 101 -6.11 -3.57 17.64
CA GLN A 101 -5.51 -4.85 17.29
C GLN A 101 -5.03 -4.84 15.82
N GLN A 102 -5.85 -4.34 14.92
CA GLN A 102 -5.50 -4.21 13.51
C GLN A 102 -4.29 -3.28 13.32
N LYS A 103 -4.26 -2.14 14.01
CA LYS A 103 -3.11 -1.23 13.97
C LYS A 103 -1.84 -1.92 14.47
N ALA A 104 -1.91 -2.67 15.56
CA ALA A 104 -0.77 -3.41 16.09
C ALA A 104 -0.25 -4.44 15.10
N MET A 105 -1.15 -5.12 14.37
CA MET A 105 -0.77 -6.06 13.31
C MET A 105 -0.03 -5.36 12.16
N LEU A 106 -0.54 -4.21 11.71
CA LEU A 106 0.11 -3.42 10.66
C LEU A 106 1.50 -2.95 11.09
N THR A 107 1.64 -2.48 12.33
CA THR A 107 2.93 -2.04 12.87
C THR A 107 3.95 -3.19 12.86
N ARG A 108 3.54 -4.40 13.24
CA ARG A 108 4.41 -5.58 13.18
C ARG A 108 4.79 -5.94 11.74
N MET A 109 3.88 -5.80 10.79
CA MET A 109 4.19 -6.03 9.37
C MET A 109 5.25 -5.04 8.87
N ILE A 110 5.14 -3.77 9.25
CA ILE A 110 6.11 -2.73 8.88
C ILE A 110 7.49 -3.06 9.46
N GLU A 111 7.57 -3.46 10.72
CA GLU A 111 8.82 -3.84 11.36
C GLU A 111 9.50 -5.02 10.65
N ARG A 112 8.72 -5.98 10.18
CA ARG A 112 9.24 -7.13 9.41
C ARG A 112 9.78 -6.72 8.05
N THR A 113 9.17 -5.73 7.37
CA THR A 113 9.69 -5.26 6.09
C THR A 113 11.05 -4.59 6.23
N HIS A 114 11.33 -3.93 7.35
CA HIS A 114 12.63 -3.35 7.63
C HIS A 114 13.73 -4.41 7.86
N ALA A 115 13.37 -5.58 8.32
CA ALA A 115 14.34 -6.66 8.56
C ALA A 115 14.96 -7.22 7.27
N TRP A 116 14.47 -6.82 6.10
CA TRP A 116 14.94 -7.30 4.81
C TRP A 116 15.95 -6.35 4.14
N GLU A 117 16.18 -5.20 4.72
CA GLU A 117 17.15 -4.22 4.23
C GLU A 117 18.57 -4.50 4.72
#